data_652cc60ce1ac4c15145878fbac5435b2
#
_entry.id   652cc60ce1ac4c15145878fbac5435b2
#
_cell.length_a   1.000
_cell.length_b   1.000
_cell.length_c   1.000
_cell.angle_alpha   90.00
_cell.angle_beta   90.00
_cell.angle_gamma   90.00
#
_symmetry.space_group_name_H-M   'P 1'
#
loop_
_entity.id
_entity.type
_entity.pdbx_description
1 polymer ?
#
loop_
_entity_poly.entity_id
_entity_poly.type
_entity_poly.pdbx_seq_one_letter_code
_entity_poly.pdbx_strand_id
1 'polypeptide(L)'
;MIFVVYLNHLSQLLYDAFSYNTSTNALSFEQQPKSMINMLLLVEDQSFFKHPGVDFKEIIRVVRDYIFYDKPLRGASTITMQLIKNTLLNRERSLGRKVKEALMALLLEHSFDKKFILNRYINTVYLGQKGNISINGFTNATRFYFNKKLALLSLEEMAMLVALVKGPDYYHPVRHSLRLLKRKQLVLSIYQKFEKIVK
;
A
#
# COMPACT_ATOMS: atom_id res chain seq x y z
N MET A 1 -25.00 22.31 -5.66
CA MET A 1 -23.95 23.23 -6.11
C MET A 1 -22.67 23.11 -5.28
N ILE A 2 -22.67 23.29 -3.96
CA ILE A 2 -21.47 23.23 -3.09
C ILE A 2 -20.73 21.88 -3.21
N PHE A 3 -21.45 20.75 -3.20
CA PHE A 3 -20.85 19.40 -3.29
C PHE A 3 -20.10 19.17 -4.61
N VAL A 4 -20.63 19.64 -5.74
CA VAL A 4 -19.99 19.51 -7.06
C VAL A 4 -18.70 20.34 -7.11
N VAL A 5 -18.72 21.56 -6.56
CA VAL A 5 -17.52 22.41 -6.46
C VAL A 5 -16.45 21.73 -5.59
N TYR A 6 -16.84 21.11 -4.48
CA TYR A 6 -15.93 20.36 -3.62
C TYR A 6 -15.31 19.16 -4.32
N LEU A 7 -16.09 18.37 -5.08
CA LEU A 7 -15.56 17.24 -5.86
C LEU A 7 -14.57 17.69 -6.94
N ASN A 8 -14.89 18.77 -7.66
CA ASN A 8 -14.00 19.33 -8.68
C ASN A 8 -12.67 19.80 -8.05
N HIS A 9 -12.73 20.45 -6.91
CA HIS A 9 -11.52 20.85 -6.17
C HIS A 9 -10.66 19.64 -5.76
N LEU A 10 -11.30 18.56 -5.24
CA LEU A 10 -10.57 17.33 -4.90
C LEU A 10 -9.96 16.66 -6.13
N SER A 11 -10.68 16.62 -7.25
CA SER A 11 -10.18 16.05 -8.50
C SER A 11 -8.97 16.82 -9.03
N GLN A 12 -9.01 18.18 -8.99
CA GLN A 12 -7.87 19.00 -9.39
C GLN A 12 -6.66 18.76 -8.49
N LEU A 13 -6.86 18.73 -7.17
CA LEU A 13 -5.80 18.45 -6.20
C LEU A 13 -5.16 17.08 -6.42
N LEU A 14 -5.96 16.06 -6.77
CA LEU A 14 -5.45 14.72 -7.12
C LEU A 14 -4.64 14.77 -8.41
N TYR A 15 -5.17 15.43 -9.43
CA TYR A 15 -4.46 15.57 -10.71
C TYR A 15 -3.11 16.25 -10.52
N ASP A 16 -3.05 17.37 -9.81
CA ASP A 16 -1.81 18.10 -9.53
C ASP A 16 -0.81 17.25 -8.74
N ALA A 17 -1.27 16.51 -7.73
CA ALA A 17 -0.42 15.67 -6.89
C ALA A 17 0.15 14.44 -7.61
N PHE A 18 -0.60 13.87 -8.57
CA PHE A 18 -0.26 12.59 -9.19
C PHE A 18 0.23 12.69 -10.64
N SER A 19 -0.04 13.78 -11.36
CA SER A 19 0.42 13.96 -12.74
C SER A 19 1.94 14.16 -12.85
N TYR A 20 2.59 14.69 -11.80
CA TYR A 20 4.03 14.91 -11.83
C TYR A 20 4.80 13.71 -11.26
N ASN A 21 5.84 13.30 -11.97
CA ASN A 21 6.73 12.23 -11.52
C ASN A 21 7.68 12.79 -10.44
N THR A 22 7.48 12.41 -9.19
CA THR A 22 8.16 13.02 -8.02
C THR A 22 9.45 12.32 -7.61
N SER A 23 9.87 11.23 -8.28
CA SER A 23 11.07 10.48 -7.89
C SER A 23 11.99 10.23 -9.07
N THR A 24 13.23 10.71 -8.97
CA THR A 24 14.29 10.49 -9.95
C THR A 24 14.73 9.02 -10.06
N ASN A 25 14.37 8.17 -9.09
CA ASN A 25 14.72 6.75 -9.04
C ASN A 25 13.49 5.82 -9.17
N ALA A 26 12.34 6.35 -9.61
CA ALA A 26 11.13 5.55 -9.77
C ALA A 26 11.31 4.55 -10.92
N LEU A 27 11.04 3.27 -10.68
CA LEU A 27 10.96 2.25 -11.72
C LEU A 27 9.58 2.28 -12.37
N SER A 28 9.50 1.96 -13.67
CA SER A 28 8.21 1.72 -14.33
C SER A 28 7.56 0.46 -13.76
N PHE A 29 6.26 0.28 -14.01
CA PHE A 29 5.53 -0.88 -13.53
C PHE A 29 6.13 -2.20 -14.06
N GLU A 30 6.56 -2.22 -15.30
CA GLU A 30 7.14 -3.36 -15.99
C GLU A 30 8.52 -3.77 -15.44
N GLN A 31 9.24 -2.82 -14.83
CA GLN A 31 10.53 -3.04 -14.20
C GLN A 31 10.41 -3.57 -12.76
N GLN A 32 9.20 -3.57 -12.19
CA GLN A 32 8.97 -4.08 -10.84
C GLN A 32 8.97 -5.62 -10.83
N PRO A 33 9.59 -6.28 -9.85
CA PRO A 33 9.55 -7.74 -9.71
C PRO A 33 8.12 -8.25 -9.51
N LYS A 34 7.63 -9.11 -10.39
CA LYS A 34 6.27 -9.68 -10.32
C LYS A 34 5.99 -10.36 -8.98
N SER A 35 6.96 -11.10 -8.45
CA SER A 35 6.82 -11.75 -7.13
C SER A 35 6.57 -10.76 -6.01
N MET A 36 7.25 -9.61 -6.01
CA MET A 36 7.04 -8.55 -5.02
C MET A 36 5.64 -7.92 -5.15
N ILE A 37 5.21 -7.63 -6.38
CA ILE A 37 3.85 -7.13 -6.65
C ILE A 37 2.81 -8.12 -6.12
N ASN A 38 2.94 -9.40 -6.44
CA ASN A 38 2.02 -10.44 -6.01
C ASN A 38 1.98 -10.58 -4.47
N MET A 39 3.15 -10.59 -3.81
CA MET A 39 3.21 -10.59 -2.34
C MET A 39 2.50 -9.39 -1.74
N LEU A 40 2.74 -8.19 -2.28
CA LEU A 40 2.11 -6.95 -1.83
C LEU A 40 0.58 -7.02 -1.95
N LEU A 41 0.08 -7.38 -3.12
CA LEU A 41 -1.36 -7.51 -3.38
C LEU A 41 -2.01 -8.56 -2.47
N LEU A 42 -1.38 -9.72 -2.30
CA LEU A 42 -1.91 -10.82 -1.48
C LEU A 42 -2.07 -10.44 0.01
N VAL A 43 -1.23 -9.56 0.53
CA VAL A 43 -1.27 -9.22 1.96
C VAL A 43 -1.91 -7.87 2.28
N GLU A 44 -1.95 -6.94 1.33
CA GLU A 44 -2.50 -5.60 1.53
C GLU A 44 -3.85 -5.41 0.83
N ASP A 45 -4.06 -5.99 -0.36
CA ASP A 45 -5.25 -5.72 -1.17
C ASP A 45 -5.49 -6.79 -2.25
N GLN A 46 -6.01 -7.96 -1.87
CA GLN A 46 -6.22 -9.09 -2.79
C GLN A 46 -7.20 -8.78 -3.92
N SER A 47 -8.11 -7.85 -3.69
CA SER A 47 -9.14 -7.44 -4.64
C SER A 47 -8.77 -6.20 -5.44
N PHE A 48 -7.51 -5.74 -5.39
CA PHE A 48 -7.08 -4.46 -5.93
C PHE A 48 -7.60 -4.18 -7.34
N PHE A 49 -7.50 -5.15 -8.25
CA PHE A 49 -7.96 -5.00 -9.64
C PHE A 49 -9.48 -5.13 -9.83
N LYS A 50 -10.25 -5.37 -8.75
CA LYS A 50 -11.70 -5.66 -8.82
C LYS A 50 -12.60 -4.57 -8.20
N HIS A 51 -12.04 -3.69 -7.37
CA HIS A 51 -12.79 -2.62 -6.72
C HIS A 51 -12.41 -1.23 -7.28
N PRO A 52 -13.30 -0.22 -7.17
CA PRO A 52 -13.07 1.13 -7.72
C PRO A 52 -12.32 2.06 -6.73
N GLY A 53 -11.31 1.58 -6.01
CA GLY A 53 -10.56 2.36 -5.02
C GLY A 53 -10.96 2.08 -3.57
N VAL A 54 -12.19 1.65 -3.33
CA VAL A 54 -12.72 1.21 -2.03
C VAL A 54 -13.29 -0.19 -2.18
N ASP A 55 -12.84 -1.15 -1.37
CA ASP A 55 -13.40 -2.49 -1.34
C ASP A 55 -14.61 -2.55 -0.38
N PHE A 56 -15.78 -2.20 -0.90
CA PHE A 56 -17.03 -2.22 -0.13
C PHE A 56 -17.39 -3.63 0.36
N LYS A 57 -17.05 -4.67 -0.41
CA LYS A 57 -17.31 -6.06 -0.02
C LYS A 57 -16.47 -6.46 1.19
N GLU A 58 -15.19 -6.04 1.21
CA GLU A 58 -14.32 -6.28 2.35
C GLU A 58 -14.78 -5.50 3.58
N ILE A 59 -15.22 -4.25 3.42
CA ILE A 59 -15.77 -3.46 4.53
C ILE A 59 -16.97 -4.18 5.15
N ILE A 60 -17.94 -4.60 4.33
CA ILE A 60 -19.13 -5.33 4.79
C ILE A 60 -18.71 -6.65 5.49
N ARG A 61 -17.75 -7.38 4.93
CA ARG A 61 -17.23 -8.62 5.51
C ARG A 61 -16.61 -8.38 6.89
N VAL A 62 -15.78 -7.34 7.03
CA VAL A 62 -15.13 -7.00 8.29
C VAL A 62 -16.13 -6.61 9.37
N VAL A 63 -17.14 -5.80 9.00
CA VAL A 63 -18.24 -5.38 9.90
C VAL A 63 -19.07 -6.59 10.33
N ARG A 64 -19.47 -7.44 9.39
CA ARG A 64 -20.19 -8.69 9.67
C ARG A 64 -19.39 -9.60 10.62
N ASP A 65 -18.11 -9.81 10.33
CA ASP A 65 -17.24 -10.68 11.13
C ASP A 65 -17.05 -10.15 12.55
N TYR A 66 -17.02 -8.83 12.72
CA TYR A 66 -16.95 -8.19 14.03
C TYR A 66 -18.26 -8.34 14.81
N ILE A 67 -19.42 -8.12 14.17
CA ILE A 67 -20.73 -8.12 14.86
C ILE A 67 -21.20 -9.56 15.17
N PHE A 68 -21.05 -10.47 14.22
CA PHE A 68 -21.69 -11.79 14.31
C PHE A 68 -20.73 -12.94 14.71
N TYR A 69 -19.42 -12.74 14.58
CA TYR A 69 -18.43 -13.80 14.81
C TYR A 69 -17.36 -13.41 15.85
N ASP A 70 -17.56 -12.30 16.56
CA ASP A 70 -16.66 -11.78 17.60
C ASP A 70 -15.17 -11.73 17.17
N LYS A 71 -14.93 -11.51 15.87
CA LYS A 71 -13.58 -11.38 15.34
C LYS A 71 -13.05 -9.96 15.55
N PRO A 72 -11.75 -9.79 15.83
CA PRO A 72 -11.18 -8.46 15.98
C PRO A 72 -11.35 -7.63 14.71
N LEU A 73 -11.65 -6.34 14.87
CA LEU A 73 -11.84 -5.41 13.76
C LEU A 73 -10.53 -5.31 12.94
N ARG A 74 -10.56 -5.78 11.71
CA ARG A 74 -9.43 -5.70 10.78
C ARG A 74 -9.52 -4.46 9.91
N GLY A 75 -8.36 -3.96 9.46
CA GLY A 75 -8.36 -2.84 8.50
C GLY A 75 -8.85 -3.28 7.13
N ALA A 76 -9.80 -2.55 6.55
CA ALA A 76 -10.31 -2.72 5.20
C ALA A 76 -9.83 -1.59 4.27
N SER A 77 -8.64 -1.04 4.50
CA SER A 77 -8.08 0.02 3.66
C SER A 77 -7.39 -0.59 2.45
N THR A 78 -7.77 -0.16 1.27
CA THR A 78 -7.16 -0.55 -0.01
C THR A 78 -5.80 0.12 -0.22
N ILE A 79 -5.03 -0.35 -1.20
CA ILE A 79 -3.77 0.28 -1.63
C ILE A 79 -4.03 1.73 -2.09
N THR A 80 -5.11 1.98 -2.81
CA THR A 80 -5.49 3.33 -3.25
C THR A 80 -5.77 4.26 -2.08
N MET A 81 -6.51 3.80 -1.07
CA MET A 81 -6.74 4.56 0.16
C MET A 81 -5.45 4.82 0.93
N GLN A 82 -4.55 3.84 1.00
CA GLN A 82 -3.23 4.02 1.63
C GLN A 82 -2.37 5.04 0.89
N LEU A 83 -2.40 5.03 -0.45
CA LEU A 83 -1.69 6.01 -1.28
C LEU A 83 -2.19 7.43 -0.99
N ILE A 84 -3.51 7.67 -1.02
CA ILE A 84 -4.13 8.94 -0.67
C ILE A 84 -3.72 9.41 0.73
N LYS A 85 -3.87 8.53 1.72
CA LYS A 85 -3.50 8.83 3.10
C LYS A 85 -2.04 9.29 3.24
N ASN A 86 -1.13 8.58 2.57
CA ASN A 86 0.31 8.83 2.71
C ASN A 86 0.79 10.06 1.93
N THR A 87 0.06 10.46 0.87
CA THR A 87 0.47 11.55 -0.02
C THR A 87 -0.21 12.88 0.32
N LEU A 88 -1.50 12.84 0.68
CA LEU A 88 -2.35 14.05 0.72
C LEU A 88 -3.01 14.33 2.07
N LEU A 89 -3.04 13.36 2.99
CA LEU A 89 -3.78 13.53 4.23
C LEU A 89 -2.83 13.64 5.43
N ASN A 90 -3.28 14.39 6.44
CA ASN A 90 -2.59 14.48 7.72
C ASN A 90 -2.72 13.17 8.52
N ARG A 91 -1.94 13.06 9.61
CA ARG A 91 -1.91 11.86 10.47
C ARG A 91 -3.04 11.80 11.50
N GLU A 92 -3.96 12.75 11.51
CA GLU A 92 -5.12 12.73 12.43
C GLU A 92 -6.00 11.49 12.20
N ARG A 93 -6.46 10.91 13.29
CA ARG A 93 -7.37 9.76 13.27
C ARG A 93 -8.80 10.23 13.53
N SER A 94 -9.55 10.54 12.46
CA SER A 94 -10.94 10.93 12.54
C SER A 94 -11.79 10.17 11.50
N LEU A 95 -13.08 10.01 11.79
CA LEU A 95 -14.02 9.43 10.82
C LEU A 95 -14.13 10.31 9.57
N GLY A 96 -14.17 11.64 9.73
CA GLY A 96 -14.22 12.58 8.60
C GLY A 96 -13.02 12.42 7.66
N ARG A 97 -11.80 12.27 8.23
CA ARG A 97 -10.62 11.97 7.41
C ARG A 97 -10.77 10.63 6.67
N LYS A 98 -11.36 9.60 7.29
CA LYS A 98 -11.55 8.29 6.63
C LYS A 98 -12.56 8.35 5.50
N VAL A 99 -13.62 9.13 5.64
CA VAL A 99 -14.58 9.39 4.56
C VAL A 99 -13.92 10.15 3.42
N LYS A 100 -13.13 11.20 3.72
CA LYS A 100 -12.37 11.94 2.71
C LYS A 100 -11.38 11.05 1.97
N GLU A 101 -10.65 10.19 2.68
CA GLU A 101 -9.73 9.19 2.12
C GLU A 101 -10.44 8.25 1.12
N ALA A 102 -11.62 7.73 1.48
CA ALA A 102 -12.41 6.87 0.63
C ALA A 102 -12.92 7.60 -0.63
N LEU A 103 -13.46 8.82 -0.45
CA LEU A 103 -13.94 9.64 -1.57
C LEU A 103 -12.80 9.97 -2.56
N MET A 104 -11.65 10.38 -2.04
CA MET A 104 -10.48 10.68 -2.87
C MET A 104 -9.94 9.43 -3.58
N ALA A 105 -10.03 8.25 -2.94
CA ALA A 105 -9.64 6.99 -3.57
C ALA A 105 -10.54 6.65 -4.77
N LEU A 106 -11.86 6.86 -4.66
CA LEU A 106 -12.79 6.69 -5.78
C LEU A 106 -12.48 7.66 -6.94
N LEU A 107 -12.22 8.93 -6.62
CA LEU A 107 -11.87 9.95 -7.62
C LEU A 107 -10.53 9.64 -8.30
N LEU A 108 -9.53 9.17 -7.56
CA LEU A 108 -8.23 8.81 -8.11
C LEU A 108 -8.36 7.65 -9.11
N GLU A 109 -9.15 6.63 -8.79
CA GLU A 109 -9.40 5.49 -9.68
C GLU A 109 -10.27 5.82 -10.89
N HIS A 110 -11.03 6.90 -10.83
CA HIS A 110 -11.72 7.45 -11.99
C HIS A 110 -10.76 8.15 -12.96
N SER A 111 -9.69 8.74 -12.46
CA SER A 111 -8.75 9.58 -13.22
C SER A 111 -7.50 8.83 -13.71
N PHE A 112 -7.11 7.74 -13.05
CA PHE A 112 -5.88 7.00 -13.32
C PHE A 112 -6.13 5.48 -13.31
N ASP A 113 -5.43 4.76 -14.17
CA ASP A 113 -5.55 3.30 -14.22
C ASP A 113 -4.88 2.60 -13.01
N LYS A 114 -5.26 1.34 -12.80
CA LYS A 114 -4.78 0.50 -11.71
C LYS A 114 -3.26 0.32 -11.69
N LYS A 115 -2.64 0.17 -12.87
CA LYS A 115 -1.19 -0.03 -12.96
C LYS A 115 -0.45 1.24 -12.54
N PHE A 116 -0.92 2.39 -12.98
CA PHE A 116 -0.39 3.69 -12.56
C PHE A 116 -0.47 3.86 -11.04
N ILE A 117 -1.64 3.62 -10.45
CA ILE A 117 -1.88 3.76 -9.00
C ILE A 117 -0.96 2.81 -8.22
N LEU A 118 -0.88 1.55 -8.62
CA LEU A 118 -0.03 0.55 -7.98
C LEU A 118 1.45 0.91 -8.10
N ASN A 119 1.89 1.32 -9.28
CA ASN A 119 3.27 1.76 -9.50
C ASN A 119 3.61 2.99 -8.65
N ARG A 120 2.69 3.95 -8.56
CA ARG A 120 2.86 5.13 -7.70
C ARG A 120 3.00 4.73 -6.24
N TYR A 121 2.16 3.82 -5.76
CA TYR A 121 2.24 3.29 -4.41
C TYR A 121 3.58 2.61 -4.12
N ILE A 122 4.03 1.71 -4.98
CA ILE A 122 5.29 0.98 -4.84
C ILE A 122 6.49 1.95 -4.77
N ASN A 123 6.46 3.04 -5.54
CA ASN A 123 7.54 4.01 -5.57
C ASN A 123 7.48 5.05 -4.43
N THR A 124 6.37 5.16 -3.69
CA THR A 124 6.19 6.22 -2.67
C THR A 124 5.87 5.72 -1.26
N VAL A 125 5.50 4.44 -1.09
CA VAL A 125 5.14 3.90 0.22
C VAL A 125 6.28 4.06 1.22
N TYR A 126 5.93 4.51 2.44
CA TYR A 126 6.89 4.66 3.53
C TYR A 126 7.33 3.30 4.07
N LEU A 127 8.63 3.04 4.10
CA LEU A 127 9.22 1.77 4.50
C LEU A 127 10.25 1.91 5.64
N GLY A 128 10.44 3.10 6.18
CA GLY A 128 11.33 3.34 7.30
C GLY A 128 11.95 4.72 7.29
N GLN A 129 12.89 4.94 8.21
CA GLN A 129 13.66 6.19 8.28
C GLN A 129 15.09 5.95 8.77
N LYS A 130 15.97 6.85 8.38
CA LYS A 130 17.34 6.96 8.90
C LYS A 130 17.54 8.39 9.46
N GLY A 131 17.57 8.50 10.78
CA GLY A 131 17.52 9.83 11.39
C GLY A 131 16.25 10.58 10.98
N ASN A 132 16.40 11.76 10.38
CA ASN A 132 15.29 12.58 9.88
C ASN A 132 14.91 12.29 8.41
N ILE A 133 15.58 11.36 7.74
CA ILE A 133 15.33 11.05 6.33
C ILE A 133 14.36 9.87 6.22
N SER A 134 13.21 10.10 5.62
CA SER A 134 12.23 9.06 5.30
C SER A 134 12.70 8.20 4.14
N ILE A 135 12.52 6.88 4.27
CA ILE A 135 12.81 5.90 3.23
C ILE A 135 11.49 5.54 2.57
N ASN A 136 11.28 6.09 1.38
CA ASN A 136 10.05 5.92 0.61
C ASN A 136 10.33 5.14 -0.67
N GLY A 137 9.42 4.22 -0.99
CA GLY A 137 9.47 3.34 -2.16
C GLY A 137 10.42 2.16 -2.03
N PHE A 138 10.06 1.08 -2.72
CA PHE A 138 10.79 -0.18 -2.63
C PHE A 138 12.22 -0.07 -3.14
N THR A 139 12.48 0.72 -4.19
CA THR A 139 13.83 0.92 -4.74
C THR A 139 14.78 1.51 -3.70
N ASN A 140 14.36 2.57 -3.00
CA ASN A 140 15.16 3.20 -1.97
C ASN A 140 15.32 2.30 -0.74
N ALA A 141 14.25 1.60 -0.34
CA ALA A 141 14.29 0.64 0.76
C ALA A 141 15.25 -0.51 0.47
N THR A 142 15.27 -1.02 -0.77
CA THR A 142 16.21 -2.08 -1.19
C THR A 142 17.65 -1.65 -1.05
N ARG A 143 17.99 -0.45 -1.51
CA ARG A 143 19.34 0.10 -1.34
C ARG A 143 19.71 0.27 0.13
N PHE A 144 18.75 0.77 0.92
CA PHE A 144 18.98 1.05 2.34
C PHE A 144 19.18 -0.22 3.17
N TYR A 145 18.29 -1.21 3.02
CA TYR A 145 18.30 -2.41 3.87
C TYR A 145 19.26 -3.50 3.38
N PHE A 146 19.50 -3.60 2.07
CA PHE A 146 20.23 -4.71 1.47
C PHE A 146 21.45 -4.28 0.64
N ASN A 147 21.61 -2.99 0.37
CA ASN A 147 22.65 -2.47 -0.55
C ASN A 147 22.62 -3.16 -1.93
N LYS A 148 21.40 -3.45 -2.44
CA LYS A 148 21.17 -4.16 -3.71
C LYS A 148 20.30 -3.33 -4.65
N LYS A 149 20.23 -3.75 -5.93
CA LYS A 149 19.19 -3.33 -6.88
C LYS A 149 17.91 -4.16 -6.62
N LEU A 150 16.74 -3.59 -6.83
CA LEU A 150 15.45 -4.23 -6.58
C LEU A 150 15.27 -5.56 -7.33
N ALA A 151 15.74 -5.63 -8.57
CA ALA A 151 15.70 -6.85 -9.40
C ALA A 151 16.58 -8.01 -8.88
N LEU A 152 17.51 -7.74 -7.97
CA LEU A 152 18.45 -8.73 -7.41
C LEU A 152 18.01 -9.25 -6.02
N LEU A 153 16.85 -8.86 -5.54
CA LEU A 153 16.35 -9.34 -4.26
C LEU A 153 15.91 -10.81 -4.34
N SER A 154 16.22 -11.56 -3.29
CA SER A 154 15.61 -12.88 -3.08
C SER A 154 14.13 -12.76 -2.70
N LEU A 155 13.37 -13.84 -2.80
CA LEU A 155 11.96 -13.86 -2.36
C LEU A 155 11.81 -13.50 -0.88
N GLU A 156 12.77 -13.89 -0.05
CA GLU A 156 12.78 -13.58 1.37
C GLU A 156 13.02 -12.09 1.65
N GLU A 157 13.92 -11.46 0.89
CA GLU A 157 14.19 -10.03 0.99
C GLU A 157 12.99 -9.21 0.49
N MET A 158 12.34 -9.64 -0.61
CA MET A 158 11.09 -9.04 -1.08
C MET A 158 9.98 -9.15 -0.02
N ALA A 159 9.81 -10.33 0.57
CA ALA A 159 8.82 -10.55 1.63
C ALA A 159 9.10 -9.70 2.88
N MET A 160 10.37 -9.46 3.21
CA MET A 160 10.75 -8.57 4.30
C MET A 160 10.33 -7.13 4.03
N LEU A 161 10.58 -6.60 2.82
CA LEU A 161 10.13 -5.25 2.44
C LEU A 161 8.59 -5.15 2.44
N VAL A 162 7.90 -6.15 1.90
CA VAL A 162 6.43 -6.20 1.93
C VAL A 162 5.90 -6.26 3.36
N ALA A 163 6.57 -6.98 4.26
CA ALA A 163 6.19 -7.01 5.67
C ALA A 163 6.29 -5.64 6.36
N LEU A 164 7.27 -4.80 5.97
CA LEU A 164 7.45 -3.44 6.50
C LEU A 164 6.33 -2.49 6.09
N VAL A 165 5.65 -2.71 4.97
CA VAL A 165 4.53 -1.87 4.49
C VAL A 165 3.45 -1.70 5.56
N LYS A 166 3.18 -2.74 6.35
CA LYS A 166 2.15 -2.73 7.40
C LYS A 166 2.40 -1.70 8.50
N GLY A 167 3.67 -1.37 8.74
CA GLY A 167 4.09 -0.38 9.74
C GLY A 167 5.58 -0.51 10.04
N PRO A 168 6.43 0.27 9.38
CA PRO A 168 7.88 0.14 9.51
C PRO A 168 8.40 0.36 10.93
N ASP A 169 7.75 1.23 11.70
CA ASP A 169 8.14 1.46 13.10
C ASP A 169 7.77 0.29 14.00
N TYR A 170 6.61 -0.34 13.78
CA TYR A 170 6.16 -1.52 14.53
C TYR A 170 6.96 -2.78 14.18
N TYR A 171 7.39 -2.90 12.91
CA TYR A 171 8.21 -4.00 12.39
C TYR A 171 9.67 -3.60 12.18
N HIS A 172 10.18 -2.64 12.98
CA HIS A 172 11.53 -2.12 12.79
C HIS A 172 12.59 -3.23 12.84
N PRO A 173 13.47 -3.35 11.80
CA PRO A 173 14.37 -4.50 11.66
C PRO A 173 15.32 -4.71 12.84
N VAL A 174 15.74 -3.65 13.52
CA VAL A 174 16.63 -3.74 14.68
C VAL A 174 15.83 -3.81 15.98
N ARG A 175 14.90 -2.89 16.20
CA ARG A 175 14.16 -2.79 17.47
C ARG A 175 13.11 -3.90 17.67
N HIS A 176 12.58 -4.44 16.58
CA HIS A 176 11.47 -5.41 16.59
C HIS A 176 11.68 -6.55 15.59
N SER A 177 12.92 -7.05 15.50
CA SER A 177 13.35 -8.08 14.55
C SER A 177 12.48 -9.35 14.57
N LEU A 178 12.08 -9.83 15.74
CA LEU A 178 11.21 -11.01 15.88
C LEU A 178 9.79 -10.77 15.29
N ARG A 179 9.24 -9.57 15.45
CA ARG A 179 7.94 -9.23 14.84
C ARG A 179 8.05 -9.20 13.33
N LEU A 180 9.11 -8.59 12.81
CA LEU A 180 9.39 -8.56 11.38
C LEU A 180 9.58 -9.96 10.81
N LEU A 181 10.34 -10.82 11.48
CA LEU A 181 10.56 -12.20 11.06
C LEU A 181 9.23 -12.98 10.97
N LYS A 182 8.39 -12.92 12.00
CA LYS A 182 7.06 -13.55 11.99
C LYS A 182 6.19 -13.03 10.84
N ARG A 183 6.19 -11.71 10.61
CA ARG A 183 5.42 -11.11 9.51
C ARG A 183 5.98 -11.51 8.14
N LYS A 184 7.30 -11.54 7.97
CA LYS A 184 7.97 -12.03 6.75
C LYS A 184 7.56 -13.46 6.44
N GLN A 185 7.58 -14.36 7.44
CA GLN A 185 7.17 -15.75 7.27
C GLN A 185 5.70 -15.87 6.85
N LEU A 186 4.81 -15.06 7.42
CA LEU A 186 3.41 -14.99 7.00
C LEU A 186 3.27 -14.58 5.53
N VAL A 187 3.98 -13.53 5.09
CA VAL A 187 3.98 -13.09 3.68
C VAL A 187 4.42 -14.21 2.76
N LEU A 188 5.53 -14.89 3.09
CA LEU A 188 6.05 -16.02 2.29
C LEU A 188 5.07 -17.18 2.23
N SER A 189 4.45 -17.56 3.36
CA SER A 189 3.50 -18.67 3.41
C SER A 189 2.27 -18.40 2.56
N ILE A 190 1.75 -17.16 2.59
CA ILE A 190 0.61 -16.74 1.74
C ILE A 190 1.00 -16.79 0.26
N TYR A 191 2.18 -16.27 -0.08
CA TYR A 191 2.67 -16.26 -1.46
C TYR A 191 2.89 -17.67 -2.00
N GLN A 192 3.54 -18.55 -1.25
CA GLN A 192 3.77 -19.95 -1.64
C GLN A 192 2.47 -20.74 -1.82
N LYS A 193 1.48 -20.46 -0.97
CA LYS A 193 0.13 -21.05 -1.12
C LYS A 193 -0.54 -20.59 -2.42
N PHE A 194 -0.41 -19.31 -2.74
CA PHE A 194 -0.94 -18.74 -3.98
C PHE A 194 -0.26 -19.36 -5.22
N GLU A 195 1.08 -19.47 -5.24
CA GLU A 195 1.79 -20.07 -6.37
C GLU A 195 1.38 -21.53 -6.65
N LYS A 196 1.06 -22.30 -5.60
CA LYS A 196 0.56 -23.69 -5.77
C LYS A 196 -0.83 -23.79 -6.38
N ILE A 197 -1.64 -22.72 -6.28
CA ILE A 197 -3.01 -22.68 -6.83
C ILE A 197 -2.99 -22.21 -8.29
N VAL A 198 -2.02 -21.37 -8.66
CA VAL A 198 -1.94 -20.74 -9.99
C VAL A 198 -1.09 -21.54 -10.97
N LYS A 199 -0.25 -22.47 -10.48
CA LYS A 199 0.47 -23.47 -11.28
C LYS A 199 -0.39 -24.70 -11.50
#